data_1ae603a0a1bdf22cab51a5634a938a11
#
_entry.id   1ae603a0a1bdf22cab51a5634a938a11
#
_cell.length_a   1.000
_cell.length_b   1.000
_cell.length_c   1.000
_cell.angle_alpha   90.00
_cell.angle_beta   90.00
_cell.angle_gamma   90.00
#
_symmetry.space_group_name_H-M   'P 1'
#
loop_
_entity.id
_entity.type
_entity.pdbx_description
1 polymer ?
#
loop_
_entity_poly.entity_id
_entity_poly.type
_entity_poly.pdbx_seq_one_letter_code
_entity_poly.pdbx_strand_id
1 'polypeptide(L)'
;MKKIDITGIGIGPFNLGLAALLSHHPEIKSVFLERKPEFRWHEGLLLQGTTLQVPFFADLVTMANPCHHLGYINYLHQHDRLHQFYYYDSFLIPRREYDHYCRWASKQLPDCRFGENVSHVEYDAKLDKFIIESESASGEKQKYISQNLAIGIGTKPRIPKWLETCKHPLVKHSAEFAKIQEQLKQCKQVTVIGSGQSAAECVLALFNSLTPEQVKAGASIRWITRSAGFHPMEYSKLGQECFTPAYMQYFQSLPRDKRRDIAASQGLIYKGISFSTIGDIYDVLYERSVAGEKSGLSLYTSC
;
A
#
# COMPACT_ATOMS: atom_id res chain seq x y z
N MET A 1 29.63 -19.19 2.37
CA MET A 1 28.22 -19.15 2.81
C MET A 1 28.14 -18.33 4.09
N LYS A 2 27.26 -17.30 4.12
CA LYS A 2 27.07 -16.44 5.30
C LYS A 2 26.00 -17.08 6.20
N LYS A 3 26.32 -17.28 7.48
CA LYS A 3 25.34 -17.71 8.49
C LYS A 3 24.59 -16.49 8.99
N ILE A 4 23.28 -16.52 8.86
CA ILE A 4 22.35 -15.43 9.17
C ILE A 4 21.29 -15.97 10.14
N ASP A 5 20.89 -15.20 11.14
CA ASP A 5 19.85 -15.60 12.08
C ASP A 5 18.47 -15.38 11.48
N ILE A 6 18.28 -14.28 10.71
CA ILE A 6 17.04 -13.99 9.99
C ILE A 6 17.31 -13.39 8.62
N THR A 7 16.68 -13.93 7.58
CA THR A 7 16.70 -13.37 6.22
C THR A 7 15.31 -12.87 5.86
N GLY A 8 15.21 -11.59 5.46
CA GLY A 8 14.01 -10.99 4.90
C GLY A 8 14.01 -11.06 3.37
N ILE A 9 12.89 -11.45 2.76
CA ILE A 9 12.71 -11.44 1.32
C ILE A 9 11.68 -10.36 0.96
N GLY A 10 12.12 -9.36 0.19
CA GLY A 10 11.39 -8.13 -0.10
C GLY A 10 11.57 -7.09 1.02
N ILE A 11 11.82 -5.83 0.63
CA ILE A 11 11.95 -4.70 1.56
C ILE A 11 10.76 -3.76 1.33
N GLY A 12 9.56 -4.23 1.68
CA GLY A 12 8.39 -3.40 1.88
C GLY A 12 8.35 -2.83 3.31
N PRO A 13 7.36 -2.01 3.68
CA PRO A 13 7.28 -1.39 5.00
C PRO A 13 7.40 -2.37 6.17
N PHE A 14 6.82 -3.57 6.07
CA PHE A 14 6.88 -4.56 7.15
C PHE A 14 8.30 -5.08 7.39
N ASN A 15 9.00 -5.54 6.34
CA ASN A 15 10.38 -6.00 6.50
C ASN A 15 11.34 -4.84 6.77
N LEU A 16 11.05 -3.63 6.29
CA LEU A 16 11.83 -2.44 6.66
C LEU A 16 11.67 -2.10 8.15
N GLY A 17 10.45 -2.20 8.69
CA GLY A 17 10.20 -2.06 10.13
C GLY A 17 10.92 -3.12 10.95
N LEU A 18 10.90 -4.38 10.51
CA LEU A 18 11.66 -5.46 11.16
C LEU A 18 13.17 -5.17 11.13
N ALA A 19 13.72 -4.76 9.99
CA ALA A 19 15.12 -4.37 9.87
C ALA A 19 15.49 -3.21 10.80
N ALA A 20 14.62 -2.20 10.87
CA ALA A 20 14.81 -1.06 11.76
C ALA A 20 14.84 -1.48 13.24
N LEU A 21 13.90 -2.30 13.69
CA LEU A 21 13.90 -2.80 15.07
C LEU A 21 15.12 -3.67 15.37
N LEU A 22 15.52 -4.54 14.45
CA LEU A 22 16.72 -5.38 14.60
C LEU A 22 18.01 -4.59 14.60
N SER A 23 18.06 -3.37 14.08
CA SER A 23 19.27 -2.54 14.12
C SER A 23 19.74 -2.18 15.54
N HIS A 24 18.84 -2.30 16.53
CA HIS A 24 19.18 -2.15 17.95
C HIS A 24 19.61 -3.46 18.62
N HIS A 25 19.69 -4.56 17.85
CA HIS A 25 20.04 -5.90 18.31
C HIS A 25 21.25 -6.46 17.52
N PRO A 26 22.45 -5.91 17.71
CA PRO A 26 23.65 -6.28 16.94
C PRO A 26 24.06 -7.76 17.11
N GLU A 27 23.58 -8.41 18.16
CA GLU A 27 23.73 -9.86 18.39
C GLU A 27 22.96 -10.71 17.38
N ILE A 28 21.90 -10.18 16.75
CA ILE A 28 21.10 -10.87 15.74
C ILE A 28 21.62 -10.49 14.34
N LYS A 29 22.20 -11.45 13.65
CA LYS A 29 22.67 -11.25 12.27
C LYS A 29 21.50 -11.30 11.31
N SER A 30 21.18 -10.17 10.69
CA SER A 30 20.10 -10.06 9.72
C SER A 30 20.58 -9.69 8.32
N VAL A 31 19.78 -10.00 7.32
CA VAL A 31 19.90 -9.47 5.96
C VAL A 31 18.54 -9.41 5.31
N PHE A 32 18.26 -8.33 4.62
CA PHE A 32 17.00 -8.13 3.88
C PHE A 32 17.34 -7.91 2.40
N LEU A 33 16.65 -8.66 1.52
CA LEU A 33 16.97 -8.70 0.10
C LEU A 33 15.80 -8.18 -0.73
N GLU A 34 16.03 -7.17 -1.57
CA GLU A 34 15.03 -6.56 -2.43
C GLU A 34 15.54 -6.49 -3.87
N ARG A 35 14.75 -6.96 -4.83
CA ARG A 35 15.10 -6.94 -6.25
C ARG A 35 15.14 -5.55 -6.88
N LYS A 36 14.34 -4.60 -6.34
CA LYS A 36 14.36 -3.20 -6.80
C LYS A 36 15.68 -2.53 -6.39
N PRO A 37 16.15 -1.53 -7.16
CA PRO A 37 17.40 -0.82 -6.87
C PRO A 37 17.32 0.10 -5.64
N GLU A 38 16.11 0.44 -5.20
CA GLU A 38 15.86 1.25 -4.01
C GLU A 38 14.46 0.97 -3.45
N PHE A 39 14.18 1.48 -2.25
CA PHE A 39 12.82 1.40 -1.68
C PHE A 39 11.84 2.19 -2.56
N ARG A 40 10.74 1.55 -2.90
CA ARG A 40 9.60 2.14 -3.64
C ARG A 40 8.31 1.48 -3.19
N TRP A 41 7.37 2.31 -2.77
CA TRP A 41 6.09 1.84 -2.26
C TRP A 41 4.91 2.49 -3.02
N HIS A 42 3.97 1.67 -3.49
CA HIS A 42 2.75 2.10 -4.20
C HIS A 42 2.95 3.10 -5.36
N GLU A 43 4.04 2.98 -6.12
CA GLU A 43 4.44 3.92 -7.19
C GLU A 43 3.30 4.34 -8.13
N GLY A 44 2.39 3.40 -8.47
CA GLY A 44 1.27 3.68 -9.35
C GLY A 44 0.09 4.42 -8.69
N LEU A 45 0.14 4.63 -7.37
CA LEU A 45 -0.90 5.29 -6.58
C LEU A 45 -0.34 6.36 -5.62
N LEU A 46 0.86 6.89 -5.89
CA LEU A 46 1.40 8.06 -5.20
C LEU A 46 0.80 9.33 -5.80
N LEU A 47 -0.51 9.43 -5.80
CA LEU A 47 -1.25 10.55 -6.36
C LEU A 47 -1.25 11.73 -5.40
N GLN A 48 -1.37 12.94 -5.95
CA GLN A 48 -1.52 14.14 -5.13
C GLN A 48 -2.81 14.05 -4.28
N GLY A 49 -2.72 14.43 -3.01
CA GLY A 49 -3.84 14.40 -2.08
C GLY A 49 -4.13 13.04 -1.46
N THR A 50 -3.49 11.95 -1.90
CA THR A 50 -3.69 10.63 -1.27
C THR A 50 -2.92 10.52 0.05
N THR A 51 -3.59 9.97 1.06
CA THR A 51 -3.05 9.76 2.41
C THR A 51 -2.92 8.28 2.75
N LEU A 52 -2.17 7.99 3.80
CA LEU A 52 -2.24 6.69 4.47
C LEU A 52 -3.64 6.47 5.02
N GLN A 53 -4.05 5.21 5.13
CA GLN A 53 -5.31 4.82 5.75
C GLN A 53 -5.14 4.43 7.22
N VAL A 54 -3.98 4.74 7.81
CA VAL A 54 -3.62 4.52 9.21
C VAL A 54 -2.90 5.75 9.76
N PRO A 55 -3.05 6.06 11.07
CA PRO A 55 -2.33 7.14 11.72
C PRO A 55 -0.81 7.01 11.56
N PHE A 56 -0.11 8.14 11.53
CA PHE A 56 1.36 8.18 11.39
C PHE A 56 2.10 7.44 12.51
N PHE A 57 1.49 7.21 13.66
CA PHE A 57 2.04 6.37 14.73
C PHE A 57 2.25 4.90 14.31
N ALA A 58 1.52 4.44 13.30
CA ALA A 58 1.76 3.14 12.68
C ALA A 58 2.91 3.21 11.64
N ASP A 59 3.98 3.94 11.99
CA ASP A 59 5.23 4.01 11.25
C ASP A 59 6.02 2.70 11.35
N LEU A 60 7.31 2.72 11.04
CA LEU A 60 8.16 1.53 11.04
C LEU A 60 8.44 0.97 12.45
N VAL A 61 8.45 1.80 13.49
CA VAL A 61 9.04 1.44 14.79
C VAL A 61 8.29 1.95 16.02
N THR A 62 7.55 3.07 15.91
CA THR A 62 7.06 3.82 17.08
C THR A 62 6.18 2.99 18.01
N MET A 63 5.30 2.13 17.47
CA MET A 63 4.42 1.30 18.29
C MET A 63 5.18 0.22 19.10
N ALA A 64 6.37 -0.18 18.68
CA ALA A 64 7.22 -1.14 19.36
C ALA A 64 8.31 -0.45 20.20
N ASN A 65 8.90 0.61 19.69
CA ASN A 65 9.94 1.40 20.34
C ASN A 65 9.77 2.90 20.02
N PRO A 66 9.04 3.66 20.84
CA PRO A 66 8.75 5.07 20.57
C PRO A 66 9.97 5.98 20.59
N CYS A 67 11.09 5.53 21.19
CA CYS A 67 12.34 6.28 21.25
C CYS A 67 13.31 5.92 20.12
N HIS A 68 12.89 5.12 19.15
CA HIS A 68 13.75 4.68 18.06
C HIS A 68 14.11 5.84 17.12
N HIS A 69 15.41 5.97 16.78
CA HIS A 69 15.90 7.06 15.93
C HIS A 69 15.33 7.06 14.50
N LEU A 70 14.79 5.93 14.01
CA LEU A 70 14.11 5.84 12.73
C LEU A 70 12.59 6.08 12.82
N GLY A 71 12.07 6.58 13.95
CA GLY A 71 10.67 6.98 14.08
C GLY A 71 10.29 8.16 13.18
N TYR A 72 9.02 8.24 12.78
CA TYR A 72 8.53 9.27 11.86
C TYR A 72 8.72 10.71 12.39
N ILE A 73 8.57 10.93 13.69
CA ILE A 73 8.78 12.26 14.29
C ILE A 73 10.25 12.70 14.16
N ASN A 74 11.21 11.78 14.34
CA ASN A 74 12.62 12.10 14.13
C ASN A 74 12.93 12.36 12.64
N TYR A 75 12.30 11.61 11.72
CA TYR A 75 12.40 11.91 10.30
C TYR A 75 11.93 13.34 9.99
N LEU A 76 10.79 13.78 10.52
CA LEU A 76 10.31 15.15 10.36
C LEU A 76 11.30 16.19 10.92
N HIS A 77 11.88 15.90 12.10
CA HIS A 77 12.89 16.75 12.71
C HIS A 77 14.13 16.90 11.81
N GLN A 78 14.66 15.80 11.31
CA GLN A 78 15.85 15.81 10.45
C GLN A 78 15.63 16.45 9.06
N HIS A 79 14.38 16.67 8.67
CA HIS A 79 14.01 17.33 7.41
C HIS A 79 13.43 18.74 7.63
N ASP A 80 13.55 19.30 8.84
CA ASP A 80 13.04 20.64 9.21
C ASP A 80 11.52 20.80 8.96
N ARG A 81 10.75 19.69 9.09
CA ARG A 81 9.31 19.65 8.79
C ARG A 81 8.40 19.56 10.02
N LEU A 82 8.97 19.54 11.23
CA LEU A 82 8.19 19.37 12.47
C LEU A 82 7.12 20.45 12.65
N HIS A 83 7.46 21.73 12.42
CA HIS A 83 6.51 22.83 12.55
C HIS A 83 5.42 22.78 11.48
N GLN A 84 5.78 22.49 10.23
CA GLN A 84 4.80 22.32 9.15
C GLN A 84 3.84 21.18 9.46
N PHE A 85 4.36 20.08 10.00
CA PHE A 85 3.54 18.93 10.38
C PHE A 85 2.62 19.27 11.57
N TYR A 86 3.11 20.02 12.55
CA TYR A 86 2.28 20.49 13.66
C TYR A 86 1.08 21.31 13.17
N TYR A 87 1.26 22.19 12.19
CA TYR A 87 0.17 22.98 11.60
C TYR A 87 -0.67 22.18 10.57
N TYR A 88 -0.14 21.09 10.05
CA TYR A 88 -0.90 20.20 9.15
C TYR A 88 -2.07 19.51 9.89
N ASP A 89 -1.94 19.33 11.18
CA ASP A 89 -2.99 18.86 12.12
C ASP A 89 -3.74 17.62 11.62
N SER A 90 -3.01 16.63 11.11
CA SER A 90 -3.61 15.38 10.60
C SER A 90 -2.83 14.15 11.07
N PHE A 91 -3.57 13.15 11.55
CA PHE A 91 -3.00 11.83 11.83
C PHE A 91 -2.69 11.02 10.57
N LEU A 92 -3.38 11.34 9.45
CA LEU A 92 -3.22 10.63 8.18
C LEU A 92 -2.28 11.42 7.27
N ILE A 93 -1.05 10.95 7.17
CA ILE A 93 0.01 11.62 6.40
C ILE A 93 -0.09 11.32 4.89
N PRO A 94 0.42 12.22 4.03
CA PRO A 94 0.49 11.97 2.60
C PRO A 94 1.31 10.71 2.27
N ARG A 95 0.82 9.87 1.36
CA ARG A 95 1.56 8.67 0.91
C ARG A 95 2.94 9.00 0.38
N ARG A 96 3.10 10.14 -0.30
CA ARG A 96 4.39 10.61 -0.79
C ARG A 96 5.38 10.86 0.34
N GLU A 97 4.92 11.37 1.47
CA GLU A 97 5.77 11.61 2.64
C GLU A 97 6.14 10.30 3.33
N TYR A 98 5.20 9.36 3.42
CA TYR A 98 5.51 8.02 3.94
C TYR A 98 6.52 7.27 3.06
N ASP A 99 6.39 7.31 1.73
CA ASP A 99 7.37 6.72 0.81
C ASP A 99 8.76 7.38 0.98
N HIS A 100 8.82 8.69 1.15
CA HIS A 100 10.05 9.42 1.41
C HIS A 100 10.67 9.05 2.77
N TYR A 101 9.85 8.95 3.80
CA TYR A 101 10.25 8.48 5.12
C TYR A 101 10.85 7.06 5.07
N CYS A 102 10.18 6.13 4.44
CA CYS A 102 10.70 4.77 4.29
C CYS A 102 12.00 4.71 3.50
N ARG A 103 12.14 5.53 2.46
CA ARG A 103 13.43 5.67 1.72
C ARG A 103 14.54 6.25 2.59
N TRP A 104 14.24 7.26 3.39
CA TRP A 104 15.19 7.81 4.36
C TRP A 104 15.64 6.75 5.38
N ALA A 105 14.71 6.02 5.96
CA ALA A 105 15.02 4.95 6.91
C ALA A 105 15.85 3.82 6.26
N SER A 106 15.46 3.38 5.06
CA SER A 106 16.15 2.28 4.37
C SER A 106 17.62 2.56 4.07
N LYS A 107 17.98 3.83 3.84
CA LYS A 107 19.37 4.25 3.61
C LYS A 107 20.25 4.18 4.84
N GLN A 108 19.68 4.10 6.03
CA GLN A 108 20.39 4.02 7.31
C GLN A 108 20.56 2.58 7.80
N LEU A 109 20.04 1.60 7.07
CA LEU A 109 20.04 0.20 7.44
C LEU A 109 20.97 -0.60 6.50
N PRO A 110 22.22 -0.91 6.92
CA PRO A 110 23.19 -1.61 6.07
C PRO A 110 22.80 -3.04 5.75
N ASP A 111 21.91 -3.65 6.54
CA ASP A 111 21.38 -5.00 6.32
C ASP A 111 20.32 -5.04 5.22
N CYS A 112 19.81 -3.89 4.78
CA CYS A 112 18.89 -3.76 3.65
C CYS A 112 19.66 -3.71 2.33
N ARG A 113 19.58 -4.77 1.53
CA ARG A 113 20.27 -4.93 0.25
C ARG A 113 19.31 -4.80 -0.89
N PHE A 114 19.45 -3.74 -1.66
CA PHE A 114 18.68 -3.47 -2.86
C PHE A 114 19.41 -3.98 -4.12
N GLY A 115 18.63 -4.30 -5.18
CA GLY A 115 19.18 -4.89 -6.40
C GLY A 115 19.50 -6.38 -6.28
N GLU A 116 19.04 -7.05 -5.23
CA GLU A 116 19.24 -8.47 -4.95
C GLU A 116 17.95 -9.25 -5.20
N ASN A 117 17.88 -10.01 -6.27
CA ASN A 117 16.72 -10.83 -6.60
C ASN A 117 16.85 -12.24 -6.03
N VAL A 118 16.00 -12.59 -5.08
CA VAL A 118 15.93 -13.96 -4.55
C VAL A 118 15.27 -14.85 -5.60
N SER A 119 15.99 -15.83 -6.08
CA SER A 119 15.56 -16.78 -7.13
C SER A 119 15.10 -18.12 -6.58
N HIS A 120 15.66 -18.55 -5.43
CA HIS A 120 15.37 -19.84 -4.83
C HIS A 120 15.39 -19.77 -3.31
N VAL A 121 14.48 -20.51 -2.68
CA VAL A 121 14.42 -20.74 -1.23
C VAL A 121 14.06 -22.20 -1.00
N GLU A 122 14.86 -22.91 -0.21
CA GLU A 122 14.55 -24.24 0.25
C GLU A 122 14.81 -24.40 1.75
N TYR A 123 14.14 -25.33 2.39
CA TYR A 123 14.42 -25.74 3.75
C TYR A 123 15.19 -27.04 3.77
N ASP A 124 16.41 -27.00 4.30
CA ASP A 124 17.25 -28.18 4.51
C ASP A 124 16.95 -28.81 5.88
N ALA A 125 16.24 -29.92 5.87
CA ALA A 125 15.85 -30.61 7.10
C ALA A 125 17.04 -31.23 7.87
N LYS A 126 18.19 -31.43 7.22
CA LYS A 126 19.39 -31.96 7.91
C LYS A 126 20.12 -30.86 8.67
N LEU A 127 20.11 -29.66 8.11
CA LEU A 127 20.73 -28.48 8.73
C LEU A 127 19.77 -27.77 9.65
N ASP A 128 18.45 -28.05 9.58
CA ASP A 128 17.38 -27.29 10.22
C ASP A 128 17.45 -25.80 9.90
N LYS A 129 17.65 -25.47 8.61
CA LYS A 129 17.87 -24.09 8.14
C LYS A 129 17.32 -23.87 6.74
N PHE A 130 17.05 -22.61 6.44
CA PHE A 130 16.71 -22.15 5.10
C PHE A 130 17.97 -21.86 4.28
N ILE A 131 17.97 -22.31 3.03
CA ILE A 131 18.97 -21.99 2.02
C ILE A 131 18.33 -21.02 1.05
N ILE A 132 18.93 -19.84 0.90
CA ILE A 132 18.41 -18.76 0.05
C ILE A 132 19.46 -18.44 -1.01
N GLU A 133 19.05 -18.43 -2.27
CA GLU A 133 19.89 -18.04 -3.39
C GLU A 133 19.37 -16.73 -3.99
N SER A 134 20.26 -15.77 -4.15
CA SER A 134 19.98 -14.48 -4.77
C SER A 134 20.97 -14.18 -5.90
N GLU A 135 20.54 -13.28 -6.77
CA GLU A 135 21.35 -12.77 -7.87
C GLU A 135 21.23 -11.25 -7.90
N SER A 136 22.37 -10.56 -7.92
CA SER A 136 22.45 -9.12 -8.03
C SER A 136 22.12 -8.66 -9.46
N ALA A 137 21.85 -7.36 -9.64
CA ALA A 137 21.65 -6.76 -10.97
C ALA A 137 22.87 -6.92 -11.90
N SER A 138 24.08 -7.15 -11.35
CA SER A 138 25.30 -7.45 -12.11
C SER A 138 25.47 -8.93 -12.45
N GLY A 139 24.53 -9.80 -12.02
CA GLY A 139 24.60 -11.25 -12.24
C GLY A 139 25.43 -12.01 -11.20
N GLU A 140 25.90 -11.34 -10.15
CA GLU A 140 26.62 -12.00 -9.06
C GLU A 140 25.65 -12.82 -8.20
N LYS A 141 25.94 -14.12 -8.06
CA LYS A 141 25.13 -15.04 -7.26
C LYS A 141 25.63 -15.13 -5.83
N GLN A 142 24.72 -15.03 -4.89
CA GLN A 142 25.00 -15.19 -3.47
C GLN A 142 24.13 -16.28 -2.84
N LYS A 143 24.66 -16.93 -1.80
CA LYS A 143 23.97 -17.98 -1.06
C LYS A 143 24.03 -17.69 0.42
N TYR A 144 22.87 -17.66 1.06
CA TYR A 144 22.70 -17.45 2.50
C TYR A 144 22.16 -18.72 3.15
N ILE A 145 22.60 -18.97 4.39
CA ILE A 145 22.00 -20.00 5.27
C ILE A 145 21.38 -19.26 6.44
N SER A 146 20.09 -19.36 6.62
CA SER A 146 19.31 -18.62 7.61
C SER A 146 18.56 -19.54 8.56
N GLN A 147 18.54 -19.18 9.84
CA GLN A 147 17.74 -19.88 10.85
C GLN A 147 16.26 -19.58 10.65
N ASN A 148 15.94 -18.33 10.37
CA ASN A 148 14.56 -17.84 10.21
C ASN A 148 14.39 -17.12 8.87
N LEU A 149 13.15 -17.10 8.38
CA LEU A 149 12.79 -16.45 7.13
C LEU A 149 11.59 -15.53 7.33
N ALA A 150 11.74 -14.26 6.92
CA ALA A 150 10.66 -13.28 6.90
C ALA A 150 10.26 -12.97 5.44
N ILE A 151 9.07 -13.43 5.00
CA ILE A 151 8.60 -13.26 3.63
C ILE A 151 7.74 -12.00 3.53
N GLY A 152 8.30 -10.92 2.95
CA GLY A 152 7.66 -9.62 2.76
C GLY A 152 7.52 -9.23 1.29
N ILE A 153 7.12 -10.17 0.43
CA ILE A 153 7.07 -9.99 -1.04
C ILE A 153 5.89 -9.14 -1.54
N GLY A 154 5.03 -8.68 -0.62
CA GLY A 154 3.87 -7.84 -0.94
C GLY A 154 2.76 -8.60 -1.68
N THR A 155 2.02 -7.87 -2.50
CA THR A 155 0.86 -8.39 -3.24
C THR A 155 1.06 -8.32 -4.74
N LYS A 156 0.36 -9.18 -5.46
CA LYS A 156 0.29 -9.15 -6.93
C LYS A 156 -1.04 -8.54 -7.37
N PRO A 157 -1.07 -7.62 -8.35
CA PRO A 157 -2.31 -7.12 -8.93
C PRO A 157 -3.20 -8.25 -9.41
N ARG A 158 -4.49 -8.22 -9.01
CA ARG A 158 -5.48 -9.20 -9.44
C ARG A 158 -6.31 -8.62 -10.58
N ILE A 159 -6.11 -9.15 -11.78
CA ILE A 159 -6.91 -8.82 -12.96
C ILE A 159 -8.04 -9.85 -13.08
N PRO A 160 -9.29 -9.43 -13.35
CA PRO A 160 -10.39 -10.36 -13.60
C PRO A 160 -10.08 -11.25 -14.82
N LYS A 161 -10.42 -12.54 -14.73
CA LYS A 161 -10.12 -13.53 -15.80
C LYS A 161 -10.58 -13.08 -17.19
N TRP A 162 -11.78 -12.49 -17.28
CA TRP A 162 -12.34 -12.00 -18.55
C TRP A 162 -11.57 -10.81 -19.14
N LEU A 163 -10.69 -10.16 -18.36
CA LEU A 163 -9.85 -9.04 -18.80
C LEU A 163 -8.39 -9.45 -19.04
N GLU A 164 -7.97 -10.63 -18.60
CA GLU A 164 -6.58 -11.11 -18.73
C GLU A 164 -6.10 -11.18 -20.19
N THR A 165 -7.02 -11.46 -21.11
CA THR A 165 -6.74 -11.54 -22.56
C THR A 165 -6.72 -10.18 -23.25
N CYS A 166 -7.21 -9.12 -22.59
CA CYS A 166 -7.22 -7.78 -23.15
C CYS A 166 -5.82 -7.15 -23.09
N LYS A 167 -5.18 -6.98 -24.25
CA LYS A 167 -3.83 -6.40 -24.37
C LYS A 167 -3.85 -4.90 -24.71
N HIS A 168 -5.00 -4.23 -24.59
CA HIS A 168 -5.06 -2.80 -24.90
C HIS A 168 -4.21 -1.99 -23.91
N PRO A 169 -3.37 -1.06 -24.38
CA PRO A 169 -2.37 -0.35 -23.56
C PRO A 169 -2.99 0.49 -22.43
N LEU A 170 -4.23 0.96 -22.60
CA LEU A 170 -4.97 1.73 -21.58
C LEU A 170 -5.80 0.87 -20.61
N VAL A 171 -5.81 -0.45 -20.78
CA VAL A 171 -6.42 -1.37 -19.81
C VAL A 171 -5.35 -1.78 -18.81
N LYS A 172 -5.39 -1.18 -17.62
CA LYS A 172 -4.37 -1.32 -16.58
C LYS A 172 -5.00 -1.54 -15.21
N HIS A 173 -4.26 -2.22 -14.35
CA HIS A 173 -4.59 -2.25 -12.93
C HIS A 173 -4.28 -0.91 -12.27
N SER A 174 -5.02 -0.53 -11.21
CA SER A 174 -4.78 0.72 -10.47
C SER A 174 -3.34 0.89 -9.99
N ALA A 175 -2.61 -0.21 -9.75
CA ALA A 175 -1.19 -0.18 -9.40
C ALA A 175 -0.27 0.42 -10.49
N GLU A 176 -0.81 0.69 -11.68
CA GLU A 176 -0.10 1.37 -12.79
C GLU A 176 -0.72 2.72 -13.15
N PHE A 177 -1.74 3.17 -12.42
CA PHE A 177 -2.55 4.33 -12.78
C PHE A 177 -1.72 5.60 -12.98
N ALA A 178 -0.79 5.92 -12.10
CA ALA A 178 0.06 7.11 -12.21
C ALA A 178 0.86 7.16 -13.53
N LYS A 179 1.17 6.00 -14.13
CA LYS A 179 1.92 5.91 -15.41
C LYS A 179 1.08 6.26 -16.63
N ILE A 180 -0.25 6.08 -16.53
CA ILE A 180 -1.17 6.27 -17.67
C ILE A 180 -2.18 7.38 -17.41
N GLN A 181 -2.16 8.04 -16.26
CA GLN A 181 -3.14 9.05 -15.87
C GLN A 181 -3.31 10.15 -16.91
N GLU A 182 -2.20 10.68 -17.44
CA GLU A 182 -2.25 11.76 -18.43
C GLU A 182 -2.86 11.29 -19.77
N GLN A 183 -2.63 10.05 -20.15
CA GLN A 183 -3.27 9.46 -21.34
C GLN A 183 -4.78 9.27 -21.11
N LEU A 184 -5.17 8.80 -19.92
CA LEU A 184 -6.58 8.62 -19.56
C LEU A 184 -7.36 9.94 -19.56
N LYS A 185 -6.76 11.04 -19.15
CA LYS A 185 -7.38 12.39 -19.17
C LYS A 185 -7.74 12.85 -20.59
N GLN A 186 -7.10 12.30 -21.62
CA GLN A 186 -7.38 12.61 -23.02
C GLN A 186 -8.46 11.69 -23.62
N CYS A 187 -8.88 10.67 -22.90
CA CYS A 187 -9.92 9.74 -23.38
C CYS A 187 -11.30 10.36 -23.25
N LYS A 188 -12.14 10.18 -24.27
CA LYS A 188 -13.53 10.62 -24.22
C LYS A 188 -14.34 9.86 -23.17
N GLN A 189 -14.04 8.58 -22.95
CA GLN A 189 -14.72 7.75 -21.94
C GLN A 189 -13.69 6.92 -21.18
N VAL A 190 -13.75 6.99 -19.87
CA VAL A 190 -12.91 6.17 -18.97
C VAL A 190 -13.81 5.34 -18.07
N THR A 191 -13.50 4.07 -17.92
CA THR A 191 -14.19 3.18 -16.98
C THR A 191 -13.27 2.74 -15.88
N VAL A 192 -13.66 2.97 -14.63
CA VAL A 192 -12.98 2.47 -13.43
C VAL A 192 -13.80 1.34 -12.82
N ILE A 193 -13.17 0.19 -12.57
CA ILE A 193 -13.83 -1.01 -12.05
C ILE A 193 -13.31 -1.33 -10.65
N GLY A 194 -14.21 -1.36 -9.67
CA GLY A 194 -13.94 -1.66 -8.29
C GLY A 194 -14.56 -0.67 -7.31
N SER A 195 -14.74 -1.08 -6.05
CA SER A 195 -15.34 -0.27 -4.98
C SER A 195 -14.43 -0.07 -3.77
N GLY A 196 -13.13 -0.29 -3.92
CA GLY A 196 -12.16 -0.03 -2.85
C GLY A 196 -11.46 1.32 -3.01
N GLN A 197 -10.66 1.69 -2.02
CA GLN A 197 -9.92 2.95 -1.95
C GLN A 197 -9.15 3.28 -3.23
N SER A 198 -8.40 2.31 -3.78
CA SER A 198 -7.62 2.53 -4.99
C SER A 198 -8.45 2.93 -6.21
N ALA A 199 -9.65 2.35 -6.35
CA ALA A 199 -10.57 2.72 -7.43
C ALA A 199 -11.14 4.12 -7.21
N ALA A 200 -11.54 4.46 -5.97
CA ALA A 200 -12.05 5.77 -5.60
C ALA A 200 -11.02 6.88 -5.85
N GLU A 201 -9.76 6.66 -5.49
CA GLU A 201 -8.67 7.61 -5.74
C GLU A 201 -8.43 7.82 -7.25
N CYS A 202 -8.48 6.76 -8.05
CA CYS A 202 -8.41 6.89 -9.51
C CYS A 202 -9.59 7.69 -10.08
N VAL A 203 -10.81 7.43 -9.57
CA VAL A 203 -12.01 8.18 -9.96
C VAL A 203 -11.86 9.65 -9.58
N LEU A 204 -11.51 9.95 -8.34
CA LEU A 204 -11.35 11.33 -7.86
C LEU A 204 -10.30 12.10 -8.68
N ALA A 205 -9.15 11.47 -8.94
CA ALA A 205 -8.08 12.09 -9.72
C ALA A 205 -8.50 12.40 -11.16
N LEU A 206 -9.25 11.50 -11.81
CA LEU A 206 -9.81 11.72 -13.15
C LEU A 206 -10.95 12.75 -13.11
N PHE A 207 -11.82 12.65 -12.12
CA PHE A 207 -12.99 13.53 -12.00
C PHE A 207 -12.58 14.98 -11.76
N ASN A 208 -11.62 15.23 -10.89
CA ASN A 208 -11.08 16.58 -10.69
C ASN A 208 -10.43 17.18 -11.95
N SER A 209 -9.90 16.34 -12.83
CA SER A 209 -9.29 16.80 -14.08
C SER A 209 -10.26 16.98 -15.25
N LEU A 210 -11.47 16.46 -15.13
CA LEU A 210 -12.48 16.54 -16.19
C LEU A 210 -13.14 17.92 -16.18
N THR A 211 -13.04 18.67 -17.29
CA THR A 211 -13.61 20.02 -17.37
C THR A 211 -15.07 20.03 -17.83
N PRO A 212 -15.86 21.08 -17.51
CA PRO A 212 -17.23 21.21 -17.99
C PRO A 212 -17.33 21.19 -19.53
N GLU A 213 -16.36 21.76 -20.23
CA GLU A 213 -16.31 21.77 -21.69
C GLU A 213 -16.13 20.37 -22.26
N GLN A 214 -15.26 19.58 -21.64
CA GLN A 214 -15.07 18.17 -22.00
C GLN A 214 -16.37 17.36 -21.80
N VAL A 215 -17.08 17.60 -20.67
CA VAL A 215 -18.37 16.93 -20.40
C VAL A 215 -19.40 17.31 -21.44
N LYS A 216 -19.52 18.59 -21.81
CA LYS A 216 -20.40 19.07 -22.89
C LYS A 216 -20.03 18.43 -24.23
N ALA A 217 -18.76 18.16 -24.48
CA ALA A 217 -18.27 17.44 -25.65
C ALA A 217 -18.49 15.90 -25.59
N GLY A 218 -19.08 15.41 -24.49
CA GLY A 218 -19.46 14.01 -24.28
C GLY A 218 -18.40 13.17 -23.57
N ALA A 219 -17.40 13.81 -22.93
CA ALA A 219 -16.47 13.10 -22.06
C ALA A 219 -17.16 12.62 -20.78
N SER A 220 -16.81 11.42 -20.30
CA SER A 220 -17.46 10.83 -19.12
C SER A 220 -16.58 9.80 -18.43
N ILE A 221 -16.79 9.67 -17.12
CA ILE A 221 -16.21 8.62 -16.28
C ILE A 221 -17.34 7.68 -15.86
N ARG A 222 -17.13 6.37 -16.00
CA ARG A 222 -18.01 5.33 -15.47
C ARG A 222 -17.33 4.63 -14.33
N TRP A 223 -17.94 4.62 -13.17
CA TRP A 223 -17.44 3.90 -12.01
C TRP A 223 -18.34 2.69 -11.74
N ILE A 224 -17.78 1.49 -11.91
CA ILE A 224 -18.55 0.24 -11.93
C ILE A 224 -18.07 -0.69 -10.82
N THR A 225 -19.00 -1.30 -10.11
CA THR A 225 -18.70 -2.33 -9.11
C THR A 225 -19.73 -3.45 -9.08
N ARG A 226 -19.28 -4.66 -8.78
CA ARG A 226 -20.16 -5.80 -8.48
C ARG A 226 -20.79 -5.72 -7.08
N SER A 227 -20.25 -4.88 -6.19
CA SER A 227 -20.81 -4.65 -4.86
C SER A 227 -22.14 -3.91 -4.95
N ALA A 228 -23.01 -4.09 -3.95
CA ALA A 228 -24.30 -3.41 -3.88
C ALA A 228 -24.19 -1.88 -3.73
N GLY A 229 -23.02 -1.39 -3.34
CA GLY A 229 -22.75 0.04 -3.17
C GLY A 229 -21.26 0.35 -3.04
N PHE A 230 -20.97 1.65 -2.93
CA PHE A 230 -19.66 2.18 -2.59
C PHE A 230 -19.66 2.48 -1.08
N HIS A 231 -19.10 1.57 -0.30
CA HIS A 231 -19.17 1.63 1.15
C HIS A 231 -17.90 2.18 1.78
N PRO A 232 -18.03 2.93 2.89
CA PRO A 232 -16.86 3.38 3.65
C PRO A 232 -16.18 2.21 4.35
N MET A 233 -14.88 2.36 4.64
CA MET A 233 -14.20 1.52 5.61
C MET A 233 -14.70 1.81 7.02
N GLU A 234 -14.70 0.77 7.88
CA GLU A 234 -15.04 0.89 9.29
C GLU A 234 -13.85 1.48 10.07
N TYR A 235 -13.96 2.76 10.41
CA TYR A 235 -12.94 3.51 11.15
C TYR A 235 -13.38 3.91 12.56
N SER A 236 -14.48 3.35 13.06
CA SER A 236 -14.87 3.62 14.45
C SER A 236 -13.75 3.19 15.40
N LYS A 237 -13.62 3.89 16.53
CA LYS A 237 -12.59 3.58 17.52
C LYS A 237 -12.72 2.14 18.04
N LEU A 238 -13.94 1.63 18.19
CA LEU A 238 -14.18 0.24 18.57
C LEU A 238 -13.87 -0.76 17.45
N GLY A 239 -14.14 -0.41 16.20
CA GLY A 239 -13.75 -1.24 15.04
C GLY A 239 -12.23 -1.38 14.91
N GLN A 240 -11.48 -0.33 15.24
CA GLN A 240 -10.01 -0.34 15.20
C GLN A 240 -9.37 -1.23 16.28
N GLU A 241 -10.08 -1.61 17.35
CA GLU A 241 -9.61 -2.60 18.32
C GLU A 241 -9.23 -3.94 17.68
N CYS A 242 -9.80 -4.27 16.51
CA CYS A 242 -9.43 -5.45 15.74
C CYS A 242 -7.97 -5.45 15.23
N PHE A 243 -7.25 -4.33 15.30
CA PHE A 243 -5.84 -4.22 14.91
C PHE A 243 -4.88 -4.27 16.10
N THR A 244 -5.38 -4.45 17.31
CA THR A 244 -4.54 -4.50 18.53
C THR A 244 -3.83 -5.86 18.67
N PRO A 245 -2.65 -5.90 19.33
CA PRO A 245 -1.99 -7.17 19.66
C PRO A 245 -2.88 -8.12 20.48
N ALA A 246 -3.69 -7.58 21.40
CA ALA A 246 -4.63 -8.37 22.19
C ALA A 246 -5.67 -9.08 21.32
N TYR A 247 -6.24 -8.37 20.33
CA TYR A 247 -7.15 -8.98 19.37
C TYR A 247 -6.46 -10.03 18.50
N MET A 248 -5.22 -9.79 18.07
CA MET A 248 -4.45 -10.76 17.28
C MET A 248 -4.21 -12.05 18.05
N GLN A 249 -3.87 -11.98 19.33
CA GLN A 249 -3.73 -13.15 20.22
C GLN A 249 -5.05 -13.90 20.37
N TYR A 250 -6.14 -13.18 20.64
CA TYR A 250 -7.49 -13.76 20.69
C TYR A 250 -7.82 -14.46 19.36
N PHE A 251 -7.69 -13.79 18.24
CA PHE A 251 -8.01 -14.35 16.93
C PHE A 251 -7.18 -15.60 16.61
N GLN A 252 -5.89 -15.61 16.96
CA GLN A 252 -5.00 -16.75 16.75
C GLN A 252 -5.41 -17.96 17.60
N SER A 253 -5.92 -17.74 18.82
CA SER A 253 -6.37 -18.80 19.72
C SER A 253 -7.64 -19.53 19.26
N LEU A 254 -8.40 -18.93 18.33
CA LEU A 254 -9.64 -19.50 17.84
C LEU A 254 -9.43 -20.69 16.89
N PRO A 255 -10.36 -21.64 16.84
CA PRO A 255 -10.40 -22.69 15.82
C PRO A 255 -10.40 -22.12 14.39
N ARG A 256 -9.85 -22.87 13.45
CA ARG A 256 -9.65 -22.39 12.06
C ARG A 256 -10.95 -22.00 11.33
N ASP A 257 -12.04 -22.72 11.58
CA ASP A 257 -13.38 -22.43 11.06
C ASP A 257 -13.88 -21.09 11.58
N LYS A 258 -13.81 -20.85 12.91
CA LYS A 258 -14.18 -19.59 13.53
C LYS A 258 -13.37 -18.41 13.02
N ARG A 259 -12.05 -18.57 12.85
CA ARG A 259 -11.21 -17.52 12.25
C ARG A 259 -11.65 -17.17 10.83
N ARG A 260 -12.06 -18.17 10.04
CA ARG A 260 -12.54 -17.95 8.67
C ARG A 260 -13.86 -17.18 8.65
N ASP A 261 -14.79 -17.53 9.53
CA ASP A 261 -16.10 -16.87 9.63
C ASP A 261 -15.94 -15.41 10.07
N ILE A 262 -15.13 -15.16 11.11
CA ILE A 262 -14.83 -13.81 11.59
C ILE A 262 -14.16 -12.98 10.48
N ALA A 263 -13.12 -13.50 9.83
CA ALA A 263 -12.46 -12.79 8.75
C ALA A 263 -13.41 -12.46 7.57
N ALA A 264 -14.38 -13.31 7.31
CA ALA A 264 -15.39 -13.07 6.28
C ALA A 264 -16.36 -11.93 6.67
N SER A 265 -16.72 -11.84 7.96
CA SER A 265 -17.63 -10.79 8.48
C SER A 265 -16.96 -9.41 8.64
N GLN A 266 -15.64 -9.37 8.80
CA GLN A 266 -14.87 -8.14 9.04
C GLN A 266 -14.42 -7.42 7.74
N GLY A 267 -15.05 -7.70 6.62
CA GLY A 267 -14.62 -7.17 5.32
C GLY A 267 -14.45 -5.64 5.28
N LEU A 268 -15.34 -4.89 5.91
CA LEU A 268 -15.32 -3.42 5.89
C LEU A 268 -14.20 -2.81 6.74
N ILE A 269 -13.59 -3.55 7.66
CA ILE A 269 -12.46 -3.05 8.48
C ILE A 269 -11.23 -2.76 7.60
N TYR A 270 -11.08 -3.46 6.46
CA TYR A 270 -9.93 -3.32 5.56
C TYR A 270 -10.32 -3.25 4.07
N LYS A 271 -11.62 -3.26 3.75
CA LYS A 271 -12.14 -3.13 2.39
C LYS A 271 -13.20 -2.04 2.38
N GLY A 272 -12.96 -1.00 1.64
CA GLY A 272 -13.89 0.12 1.54
C GLY A 272 -13.15 1.36 1.07
N ILE A 273 -13.79 2.49 1.21
CA ILE A 273 -13.27 3.80 0.81
C ILE A 273 -13.22 4.67 2.07
N SER A 274 -12.22 5.54 2.22
CA SER A 274 -12.20 6.50 3.32
C SER A 274 -13.38 7.46 3.23
N PHE A 275 -13.92 7.87 4.36
CA PHE A 275 -15.01 8.86 4.40
C PHE A 275 -14.64 10.15 3.67
N SER A 276 -13.40 10.61 3.83
CA SER A 276 -12.91 11.81 3.15
C SER A 276 -12.95 11.65 1.63
N THR A 277 -12.43 10.54 1.09
CA THR A 277 -12.45 10.31 -0.37
C THR A 277 -13.88 10.20 -0.91
N ILE A 278 -14.81 9.59 -0.14
CA ILE A 278 -16.23 9.56 -0.52
C ILE A 278 -16.80 11.00 -0.53
N GLY A 279 -16.50 11.78 0.52
CA GLY A 279 -16.91 13.17 0.62
C GLY A 279 -16.39 13.99 -0.55
N ASP A 280 -15.09 13.95 -0.81
CA ASP A 280 -14.46 14.69 -1.91
C ASP A 280 -15.09 14.37 -3.28
N ILE A 281 -15.40 13.08 -3.55
CA ILE A 281 -16.09 12.69 -4.80
C ILE A 281 -17.50 13.22 -4.83
N TYR A 282 -18.22 13.14 -3.71
CA TYR A 282 -19.60 13.59 -3.63
C TYR A 282 -19.72 15.10 -3.77
N ASP A 283 -18.82 15.87 -3.15
CA ASP A 283 -18.81 17.34 -3.21
C ASP A 283 -18.64 17.82 -4.66
N VAL A 284 -17.68 17.22 -5.39
CA VAL A 284 -17.52 17.51 -6.84
C VAL A 284 -18.74 17.10 -7.64
N LEU A 285 -19.34 15.94 -7.32
CA LEU A 285 -20.55 15.46 -8.00
C LEU A 285 -21.74 16.41 -7.76
N TYR A 286 -21.92 16.81 -6.51
CA TYR A 286 -22.99 17.73 -6.11
C TYR A 286 -22.86 19.08 -6.81
N GLU A 287 -21.69 19.71 -6.71
CA GLU A 287 -21.43 21.00 -7.33
C GLU A 287 -21.67 21.00 -8.85
N ARG A 288 -21.17 19.96 -9.53
CA ARG A 288 -21.31 19.83 -11.00
C ARG A 288 -22.71 19.48 -11.47
N SER A 289 -23.59 19.03 -10.59
CA SER A 289 -24.99 18.69 -10.92
C SER A 289 -25.98 19.85 -10.69
N VAL A 290 -25.49 21.01 -10.23
CA VAL A 290 -26.32 22.20 -10.02
C VAL A 290 -27.02 22.59 -11.32
N ALA A 291 -28.26 23.04 -11.21
CA ALA A 291 -29.13 23.42 -12.34
C ALA A 291 -29.41 22.29 -13.35
N GLY A 292 -29.25 21.01 -12.95
CA GLY A 292 -29.48 19.85 -13.81
C GLY A 292 -28.35 19.58 -14.81
N GLU A 293 -27.17 20.16 -14.61
CA GLU A 293 -26.02 19.92 -15.48
C GLU A 293 -25.51 18.48 -15.34
N LYS A 294 -24.89 17.95 -16.41
CA LYS A 294 -24.25 16.64 -16.36
C LYS A 294 -22.92 16.75 -15.63
N SER A 295 -22.75 16.00 -14.55
CA SER A 295 -21.50 15.98 -13.79
C SER A 295 -20.31 15.37 -14.55
N GLY A 296 -20.57 14.49 -15.51
CA GLY A 296 -19.56 13.69 -16.21
C GLY A 296 -19.17 12.40 -15.50
N LEU A 297 -19.70 12.10 -14.30
CA LEU A 297 -19.50 10.85 -13.57
C LEU A 297 -20.81 10.05 -13.49
N SER A 298 -20.74 8.75 -13.78
CA SER A 298 -21.86 7.82 -13.62
C SER A 298 -21.43 6.64 -12.74
N LEU A 299 -22.29 6.26 -11.80
CA LEU A 299 -22.09 5.22 -10.82
C LEU A 299 -22.96 4.00 -11.15
N TYR A 300 -22.33 2.81 -11.19
CA TYR A 300 -23.02 1.55 -11.48
C TYR A 300 -22.68 0.53 -10.41
N THR A 301 -23.67 0.00 -9.73
CA THR A 301 -23.53 -1.01 -8.68
C THR A 301 -24.16 -2.31 -9.11
N SER A 302 -23.81 -3.43 -8.47
CA SER A 302 -24.35 -4.76 -8.75
C SER A 302 -24.22 -5.23 -10.22
N CYS A 303 -23.10 -4.81 -10.87
CA CYS A 303 -22.81 -5.13 -12.28
C CYS A 303 -21.78 -6.25 -12.44
#